data_bc48e92c34cc44ea8aa9186fd41ea7f6
#
_entry.id   bc48e92c34cc44ea8aa9186fd41ea7f6
#
_cell.length_a   1.000
_cell.length_b   1.000
_cell.length_c   1.000
_cell.angle_alpha   90.00
_cell.angle_beta   90.00
_cell.angle_gamma   90.00
#
_symmetry.space_group_name_H-M   'P 1'
#
loop_
_entity.id
_entity.type
_entity.pdbx_description
1 polymer ?
#
loop_
_entity_poly.entity_id
_entity_poly.type
_entity_poly.pdbx_seq_one_letter_code
_entity_poly.pdbx_strand_id
1 'polypeptide(L)'
;MTQTDTGELPALRTARRAGLIDQVIEQLRAQITTGTWSIGARIPTEAELAQLTGTSRNTVREAVQSLVHAGLLERRQDSGTYVLASSELAGAVGRRVASAHSTHILEVRRTLEVGAAQLAAQRRTSDDIDQMRALLARRTTAIHAGEVEQALTLDVALHRAIGQAAHNPVLTDLYENFLDALQESVRRNFFAHGGMDDAEHVALVEAIAAGDSQAAAREAACFLDQLLDGSPPPD
;
A
#
# COMPACT_ATOMS: atom_id res chain seq x y z
N MET A 1 27.22 -23.22 51.73
CA MET A 1 27.12 -21.94 50.99
C MET A 1 27.82 -22.15 49.63
N THR A 2 27.11 -22.54 48.65
CA THR A 2 27.57 -22.76 47.27
C THR A 2 27.23 -21.53 46.46
N GLN A 3 28.24 -20.74 46.10
CA GLN A 3 28.15 -19.64 45.20
C GLN A 3 27.89 -20.19 43.79
N THR A 4 26.71 -19.91 43.25
CA THR A 4 26.41 -20.12 41.84
C THR A 4 27.08 -19.01 41.04
N ASP A 5 28.14 -19.34 40.33
CA ASP A 5 28.80 -18.53 39.33
C ASP A 5 27.81 -18.30 38.18
N THR A 6 27.20 -17.12 38.12
CA THR A 6 26.42 -16.65 36.98
C THR A 6 27.42 -16.19 35.91
N GLY A 7 27.85 -17.13 35.06
CA GLY A 7 28.69 -16.84 33.90
C GLY A 7 28.06 -15.77 33.03
N GLU A 8 28.63 -14.58 33.04
CA GLU A 8 28.32 -13.44 32.17
C GLU A 8 28.58 -13.88 30.73
N LEU A 9 27.52 -13.97 29.92
CA LEU A 9 27.65 -14.30 28.51
C LEU A 9 28.48 -13.20 27.83
N PRO A 10 29.51 -13.58 27.04
CA PRO A 10 30.35 -12.60 26.37
C PRO A 10 29.55 -11.74 25.45
N ALA A 11 29.73 -10.42 25.52
CA ALA A 11 29.15 -9.47 24.63
C ALA A 11 29.50 -9.81 23.17
N LEU A 12 28.50 -10.12 22.34
CA LEU A 12 28.72 -10.44 20.93
C LEU A 12 29.36 -9.23 20.25
N ARG A 13 30.57 -9.41 19.74
CA ARG A 13 31.26 -8.44 18.89
C ARG A 13 31.79 -9.14 17.65
N THR A 14 31.61 -8.45 16.53
CA THR A 14 32.20 -8.69 15.21
C THR A 14 31.42 -9.61 14.28
N ALA A 15 30.41 -9.06 13.57
CA ALA A 15 30.02 -9.54 12.26
C ALA A 15 30.52 -8.52 11.21
N ARG A 16 31.61 -8.82 10.51
CA ARG A 16 32.11 -8.07 9.37
C ARG A 16 32.09 -8.97 8.14
N ARG A 17 30.90 -9.09 7.51
CA ARG A 17 30.68 -9.53 6.11
C ARG A 17 29.32 -9.13 5.60
N ALA A 18 28.83 -7.95 5.99
CA ALA A 18 27.57 -7.37 5.51
C ALA A 18 27.63 -6.86 4.05
N GLY A 19 28.82 -6.69 3.45
CA GLY A 19 28.96 -5.88 2.24
C GLY A 19 28.33 -6.42 0.95
N LEU A 20 28.41 -7.73 0.65
CA LEU A 20 27.98 -8.23 -0.66
C LEU A 20 26.51 -8.63 -0.70
N ILE A 21 26.02 -9.25 0.36
CA ILE A 21 24.60 -9.62 0.49
C ILE A 21 23.75 -8.36 0.53
N ASP A 22 24.13 -7.35 1.34
CA ASP A 22 23.41 -6.10 1.44
C ASP A 22 23.39 -5.35 0.10
N GLN A 23 24.49 -5.34 -0.64
CA GLN A 23 24.51 -4.75 -1.98
C GLN A 23 23.55 -5.45 -2.95
N VAL A 24 23.46 -6.79 -2.89
CA VAL A 24 22.50 -7.54 -3.72
C VAL A 24 21.09 -7.24 -3.27
N ILE A 25 20.80 -7.19 -1.96
CA ILE A 25 19.48 -6.81 -1.43
C ILE A 25 19.06 -5.45 -1.97
N GLU A 26 19.92 -4.43 -1.88
CA GLU A 26 19.62 -3.08 -2.35
C GLU A 26 19.39 -3.03 -3.87
N GLN A 27 20.17 -3.78 -4.65
CA GLN A 27 19.94 -3.85 -6.10
C GLN A 27 18.59 -4.49 -6.44
N LEU A 28 18.24 -5.61 -5.80
CA LEU A 28 16.95 -6.27 -6.02
C LEU A 28 15.79 -5.41 -5.52
N ARG A 29 15.95 -4.77 -4.36
CA ARG A 29 14.98 -3.82 -3.79
C ARG A 29 14.73 -2.67 -4.76
N ALA A 30 15.76 -2.08 -5.34
CA ALA A 30 15.63 -0.99 -6.31
C ALA A 30 14.78 -1.40 -7.52
N GLN A 31 14.91 -2.63 -8.03
CA GLN A 31 14.07 -3.12 -9.14
C GLN A 31 12.58 -3.16 -8.77
N ILE A 32 12.27 -3.46 -7.51
CA ILE A 32 10.89 -3.51 -6.99
C ILE A 32 10.36 -2.08 -6.76
N THR A 33 11.10 -1.25 -6.03
CA THR A 33 10.64 0.10 -5.64
C THR A 33 10.53 1.06 -6.82
N THR A 34 11.34 0.89 -7.88
CA THR A 34 11.23 1.66 -9.12
C THR A 34 10.13 1.15 -10.06
N GLY A 35 9.47 0.02 -9.71
CA GLY A 35 8.45 -0.60 -10.55
C GLY A 35 9.00 -1.34 -11.78
N THR A 36 10.33 -1.48 -11.93
CA THR A 36 10.93 -2.31 -12.99
C THR A 36 10.41 -3.73 -12.91
N TRP A 37 10.29 -4.26 -11.71
CA TRP A 37 9.53 -5.48 -11.42
C TRP A 37 8.21 -5.08 -10.76
N SER A 38 7.13 -5.17 -11.52
CA SER A 38 5.79 -4.84 -11.05
C SER A 38 5.27 -5.88 -10.05
N ILE A 39 4.34 -5.46 -9.18
CA ILE A 39 3.64 -6.38 -8.25
C ILE A 39 2.99 -7.51 -9.05
N GLY A 40 3.14 -8.74 -8.57
CA GLY A 40 2.70 -9.96 -9.24
C GLY A 40 3.64 -10.48 -10.33
N ALA A 41 4.67 -9.72 -10.73
CA ALA A 41 5.66 -10.17 -11.70
C ALA A 41 6.57 -11.26 -11.08
N ARG A 42 6.93 -12.25 -11.91
CA ARG A 42 7.93 -13.23 -11.56
C ARG A 42 9.32 -12.61 -11.74
N ILE A 43 10.16 -12.70 -10.71
CA ILE A 43 11.56 -12.26 -10.81
C ILE A 43 12.43 -13.34 -11.49
N PRO A 44 13.62 -12.98 -12.02
CA PRO A 44 14.56 -13.93 -12.54
C PRO A 44 14.95 -14.98 -11.48
N THR A 45 15.34 -16.17 -11.93
CA THR A 45 15.76 -17.25 -11.05
C THR A 45 17.03 -16.90 -10.26
N GLU A 46 17.27 -17.56 -9.12
CA GLU A 46 18.50 -17.36 -8.34
C GLU A 46 19.78 -17.58 -9.18
N ALA A 47 19.72 -18.44 -10.21
CA ALA A 47 20.85 -18.68 -11.11
C ALA A 47 21.09 -17.51 -12.08
N GLU A 48 20.02 -16.96 -12.66
CA GLU A 48 20.08 -15.77 -13.52
C GLU A 48 20.51 -14.55 -12.73
N LEU A 49 19.94 -14.34 -11.53
CA LEU A 49 20.33 -13.24 -10.63
C LEU A 49 21.81 -13.32 -10.23
N ALA A 50 22.35 -14.52 -9.98
CA ALA A 50 23.77 -14.72 -9.68
C ALA A 50 24.67 -14.31 -10.86
N GLN A 51 24.25 -14.58 -12.09
CA GLN A 51 24.96 -14.13 -13.29
C GLN A 51 24.88 -12.60 -13.44
N LEU A 52 23.68 -12.01 -13.28
CA LEU A 52 23.46 -10.58 -13.41
C LEU A 52 24.21 -9.75 -12.38
N THR A 53 24.29 -10.24 -11.13
CA THR A 53 24.97 -9.55 -10.02
C THR A 53 26.46 -9.90 -9.91
N GLY A 54 26.95 -10.89 -10.67
CA GLY A 54 28.33 -11.36 -10.57
C GLY A 54 28.65 -12.01 -9.22
N THR A 55 27.64 -12.58 -8.53
CA THR A 55 27.80 -13.15 -7.19
C THR A 55 27.49 -14.64 -7.14
N SER A 56 27.67 -15.28 -5.98
CA SER A 56 27.33 -16.69 -5.80
C SER A 56 25.81 -16.89 -5.67
N ARG A 57 25.30 -18.07 -6.09
CA ARG A 57 23.88 -18.45 -5.88
C ARG A 57 23.48 -18.42 -4.40
N ASN A 58 24.40 -18.72 -3.48
CA ASN A 58 24.11 -18.65 -2.04
C ASN A 58 23.90 -17.19 -1.59
N THR A 59 24.73 -16.25 -2.06
CA THR A 59 24.56 -14.81 -1.79
C THR A 59 23.20 -14.31 -2.28
N VAL A 60 22.82 -14.67 -3.51
CA VAL A 60 21.51 -14.31 -4.07
C VAL A 60 20.36 -14.96 -3.30
N ARG A 61 20.49 -16.24 -2.92
CA ARG A 61 19.47 -16.94 -2.13
C ARG A 61 19.22 -16.26 -0.79
N GLU A 62 20.28 -15.83 -0.09
CA GLU A 62 20.17 -15.10 1.16
C GLU A 62 19.52 -13.73 0.95
N ALA A 63 19.89 -13.00 -0.11
CA ALA A 63 19.27 -11.73 -0.45
C ALA A 63 17.78 -11.88 -0.79
N VAL A 64 17.41 -12.83 -1.62
CA VAL A 64 16.00 -13.13 -1.94
C VAL A 64 15.23 -13.54 -0.68
N GLN A 65 15.85 -14.38 0.19
CA GLN A 65 15.22 -14.79 1.44
C GLN A 65 14.98 -13.60 2.38
N SER A 66 15.91 -12.64 2.44
CA SER A 66 15.74 -11.39 3.20
C SER A 66 14.55 -10.58 2.69
N LEU A 67 14.43 -10.42 1.36
CA LEU A 67 13.31 -9.70 0.75
C LEU A 67 11.96 -10.43 0.92
N VAL A 68 11.96 -11.77 0.97
CA VAL A 68 10.77 -12.56 1.32
C VAL A 68 10.37 -12.32 2.78
N HIS A 69 11.32 -12.32 3.72
CA HIS A 69 11.03 -12.00 5.12
C HIS A 69 10.54 -10.55 5.30
N ALA A 70 11.09 -9.61 4.53
CA ALA A 70 10.63 -8.22 4.50
C ALA A 70 9.22 -8.06 3.88
N GLY A 71 8.71 -9.10 3.19
CA GLY A 71 7.39 -9.08 2.55
C GLY A 71 7.35 -8.36 1.21
N LEU A 72 8.50 -8.13 0.60
CA LEU A 72 8.62 -7.59 -0.77
C LEU A 72 8.47 -8.68 -1.83
N LEU A 73 8.88 -9.89 -1.52
CA LEU A 73 8.80 -11.05 -2.41
C LEU A 73 8.02 -12.19 -1.74
N GLU A 74 7.46 -13.07 -2.56
CA GLU A 74 6.89 -14.35 -2.12
C GLU A 74 7.43 -15.51 -2.96
N ARG A 75 7.66 -16.66 -2.32
CA ARG A 75 7.97 -17.91 -3.02
C ARG A 75 6.69 -18.70 -3.25
N ARG A 76 6.42 -19.06 -4.50
CA ARG A 76 5.33 -19.98 -4.86
C ARG A 76 5.92 -21.32 -5.21
N GLN A 77 5.43 -22.36 -4.53
CA GLN A 77 5.93 -23.72 -4.74
C GLN A 77 5.85 -24.09 -6.23
N ASP A 78 6.93 -24.68 -6.74
CA ASP A 78 7.08 -25.13 -8.14
C ASP A 78 6.87 -24.05 -9.23
N SER A 79 6.72 -22.79 -8.84
CA SER A 79 6.43 -21.68 -9.78
C SER A 79 7.52 -20.61 -9.82
N GLY A 80 8.18 -20.33 -8.70
CA GLY A 80 9.25 -19.33 -8.62
C GLY A 80 9.03 -18.28 -7.53
N THR A 81 9.73 -17.16 -7.66
CA THR A 81 9.62 -16.02 -6.74
C THR A 81 8.95 -14.86 -7.44
N TYR A 82 8.03 -14.20 -6.77
CA TYR A 82 7.19 -13.13 -7.30
C TYR A 82 7.26 -11.89 -6.43
N VAL A 83 7.08 -10.71 -7.03
CA VAL A 83 6.95 -9.45 -6.29
C VAL A 83 5.60 -9.44 -5.58
N LEU A 84 5.61 -9.27 -4.25
CA LEU A 84 4.42 -9.23 -3.41
C LEU A 84 3.99 -7.79 -3.09
N ALA A 85 4.94 -6.90 -2.82
CA ALA A 85 4.67 -5.54 -2.42
C ALA A 85 5.77 -4.58 -2.93
N SER A 86 5.41 -3.30 -3.10
CA SER A 86 6.31 -2.24 -3.58
C SER A 86 7.26 -1.71 -2.50
N SER A 87 6.93 -1.91 -1.21
CA SER A 87 7.72 -1.50 -0.05
C SER A 87 7.58 -2.48 1.11
N GLU A 88 8.50 -2.41 2.08
CA GLU A 88 8.42 -3.21 3.31
C GLU A 88 7.17 -2.88 4.11
N LEU A 89 6.79 -1.61 4.14
CA LEU A 89 5.58 -1.15 4.81
C LEU A 89 4.34 -1.75 4.14
N ALA A 90 4.23 -1.69 2.80
CA ALA A 90 3.15 -2.33 2.05
C ALA A 90 3.06 -3.83 2.33
N GLY A 91 4.22 -4.52 2.35
CA GLY A 91 4.29 -5.94 2.69
C GLY A 91 3.84 -6.25 4.12
N ALA A 92 4.23 -5.43 5.09
CA ALA A 92 3.81 -5.59 6.49
C ALA A 92 2.31 -5.32 6.67
N VAL A 93 1.81 -4.23 6.07
CA VAL A 93 0.38 -3.87 6.07
C VAL A 93 -0.43 -4.95 5.37
N GLY A 94 0.00 -5.43 4.19
CA GLY A 94 -0.68 -6.47 3.43
C GLY A 94 -0.86 -7.76 4.22
N ARG A 95 0.19 -8.24 4.91
CA ARG A 95 0.08 -9.41 5.79
C ARG A 95 -0.92 -9.19 6.93
N ARG A 96 -0.96 -8.00 7.52
CA ARG A 96 -1.89 -7.68 8.60
C ARG A 96 -3.32 -7.60 8.09
N VAL A 97 -3.54 -6.95 6.95
CA VAL A 97 -4.85 -6.84 6.29
C VAL A 97 -5.39 -8.22 5.91
N ALA A 98 -4.54 -9.10 5.34
CA ALA A 98 -4.95 -10.46 4.94
C ALA A 98 -5.46 -11.33 6.10
N SER A 99 -5.05 -11.03 7.35
CA SER A 99 -5.46 -11.75 8.56
C SER A 99 -6.48 -10.99 9.42
N ALA A 100 -6.88 -9.79 9.02
CA ALA A 100 -7.78 -8.94 9.81
C ALA A 100 -9.26 -9.15 9.42
N HIS A 101 -10.15 -8.88 10.36
CA HIS A 101 -11.58 -8.81 10.08
C HIS A 101 -11.91 -7.60 9.20
N SER A 102 -12.90 -7.73 8.32
CA SER A 102 -13.29 -6.67 7.37
C SER A 102 -13.66 -5.36 8.05
N THR A 103 -14.38 -5.41 9.18
CA THR A 103 -14.76 -4.24 9.96
C THR A 103 -13.53 -3.45 10.44
N HIS A 104 -12.52 -4.13 11.00
CA HIS A 104 -11.28 -3.46 11.44
C HIS A 104 -10.52 -2.80 10.28
N ILE A 105 -10.57 -3.40 9.09
CA ILE A 105 -9.99 -2.81 7.88
C ILE A 105 -10.74 -1.53 7.51
N LEU A 106 -12.08 -1.55 7.51
CA LEU A 106 -12.91 -0.39 7.20
C LEU A 106 -12.73 0.74 8.22
N GLU A 107 -12.61 0.44 9.51
CA GLU A 107 -12.33 1.43 10.57
C GLU A 107 -11.00 2.15 10.34
N VAL A 108 -9.93 1.40 9.99
CA VAL A 108 -8.62 2.00 9.68
C VAL A 108 -8.71 2.83 8.40
N ARG A 109 -9.36 2.31 7.36
CA ARG A 109 -9.60 3.02 6.11
C ARG A 109 -10.30 4.35 6.36
N ARG A 110 -11.41 4.32 7.11
CA ARG A 110 -12.16 5.51 7.49
C ARG A 110 -11.29 6.54 8.22
N THR A 111 -10.49 6.09 9.17
CA THR A 111 -9.60 6.98 9.93
C THR A 111 -8.58 7.68 9.02
N LEU A 112 -7.98 6.96 8.09
CA LEU A 112 -6.99 7.51 7.17
C LEU A 112 -7.64 8.43 6.12
N GLU A 113 -8.76 8.05 5.53
CA GLU A 113 -9.43 8.83 4.47
C GLU A 113 -10.03 10.12 5.01
N VAL A 114 -10.69 10.08 6.17
CA VAL A 114 -11.22 11.27 6.81
C VAL A 114 -10.09 12.25 7.18
N GLY A 115 -9.01 11.74 7.77
CA GLY A 115 -7.84 12.56 8.11
C GLY A 115 -7.16 13.16 6.88
N ALA A 116 -7.03 12.38 5.81
CA ALA A 116 -6.47 12.85 4.54
C ALA A 116 -7.34 13.96 3.91
N ALA A 117 -8.66 13.77 3.84
CA ALA A 117 -9.59 14.74 3.29
C ALA A 117 -9.60 16.07 4.07
N GLN A 118 -9.56 16.00 5.41
CA GLN A 118 -9.48 17.20 6.27
C GLN A 118 -8.21 18.00 6.02
N LEU A 119 -7.06 17.33 5.95
CA LEU A 119 -5.78 17.98 5.69
C LEU A 119 -5.68 18.48 4.26
N ALA A 120 -6.19 17.72 3.28
CA ALA A 120 -6.28 18.16 1.89
C ALA A 120 -7.08 19.46 1.77
N ALA A 121 -8.25 19.53 2.39
CA ALA A 121 -9.06 20.76 2.39
C ALA A 121 -8.33 21.98 2.96
N GLN A 122 -7.40 21.79 3.91
CA GLN A 122 -6.61 22.86 4.53
C GLN A 122 -5.38 23.24 3.71
N ARG A 123 -4.79 22.31 2.95
CA ARG A 123 -3.44 22.45 2.39
C ARG A 123 -3.36 22.36 0.87
N ARG A 124 -4.45 21.91 0.20
CA ARG A 124 -4.47 21.74 -1.26
C ARG A 124 -3.99 22.97 -2.01
N THR A 125 -3.30 22.75 -3.08
CA THR A 125 -2.94 23.75 -4.09
C THR A 125 -4.00 23.78 -5.22
N SER A 126 -3.91 24.73 -6.14
CA SER A 126 -4.70 24.73 -7.38
C SER A 126 -4.45 23.48 -8.22
N ASP A 127 -3.19 23.07 -8.32
CA ASP A 127 -2.79 21.91 -9.11
C ASP A 127 -3.38 20.60 -8.56
N ASP A 128 -3.43 20.45 -7.22
CA ASP A 128 -4.10 19.32 -6.58
C ASP A 128 -5.58 19.24 -6.93
N ILE A 129 -6.28 20.41 -6.91
CA ILE A 129 -7.70 20.49 -7.27
C ILE A 129 -7.92 20.12 -8.73
N ASP A 130 -7.10 20.65 -9.64
CA ASP A 130 -7.20 20.37 -11.07
C ASP A 130 -6.93 18.87 -11.34
N GLN A 131 -5.97 18.27 -10.66
CA GLN A 131 -5.69 16.83 -10.75
C GLN A 131 -6.88 15.99 -10.26
N MET A 132 -7.44 16.30 -9.09
CA MET A 132 -8.58 15.57 -8.54
C MET A 132 -9.81 15.67 -9.47
N ARG A 133 -10.12 16.86 -10.00
CA ARG A 133 -11.22 17.05 -10.94
C ARG A 133 -11.01 16.31 -12.25
N ALA A 134 -9.78 16.31 -12.78
CA ALA A 134 -9.45 15.55 -13.99
C ALA A 134 -9.60 14.05 -13.80
N LEU A 135 -9.18 13.50 -12.66
CA LEU A 135 -9.34 12.09 -12.32
C LEU A 135 -10.81 11.72 -12.17
N LEU A 136 -11.59 12.56 -11.47
CA LEU A 136 -13.04 12.37 -11.29
C LEU A 136 -13.76 12.36 -12.65
N ALA A 137 -13.53 13.34 -13.50
CA ALA A 137 -14.15 13.41 -14.83
C ALA A 137 -13.83 12.17 -15.70
N ARG A 138 -12.60 11.70 -15.65
CA ARG A 138 -12.18 10.46 -16.36
C ARG A 138 -12.87 9.23 -15.76
N ARG A 139 -12.98 9.15 -14.44
CA ARG A 139 -13.69 8.06 -13.74
C ARG A 139 -15.16 8.02 -14.17
N THR A 140 -15.87 9.15 -14.13
CA THR A 140 -17.26 9.29 -14.61
C THR A 140 -17.40 8.82 -16.05
N THR A 141 -16.48 9.23 -16.93
CA THR A 141 -16.48 8.80 -18.34
C THR A 141 -16.33 7.27 -18.47
N ALA A 142 -15.40 6.67 -17.72
CA ALA A 142 -15.18 5.21 -17.73
C ALA A 142 -16.42 4.44 -17.22
N ILE A 143 -17.08 4.96 -16.17
CA ILE A 143 -18.33 4.40 -15.65
C ILE A 143 -19.42 4.41 -16.72
N HIS A 144 -19.65 5.54 -17.37
CA HIS A 144 -20.67 5.67 -18.42
C HIS A 144 -20.37 4.81 -19.65
N ALA A 145 -19.08 4.54 -19.94
CA ALA A 145 -18.66 3.67 -21.01
C ALA A 145 -18.74 2.17 -20.64
N GLY A 146 -19.01 1.82 -19.38
CA GLY A 146 -18.97 0.45 -18.87
C GLY A 146 -17.56 -0.13 -18.72
N GLU A 147 -16.52 0.73 -18.71
CA GLU A 147 -15.10 0.35 -18.59
C GLU A 147 -14.72 0.20 -17.11
N VAL A 148 -15.27 -0.83 -16.46
CA VAL A 148 -15.25 -1.00 -15.00
C VAL A 148 -13.84 -1.06 -14.43
N GLU A 149 -12.90 -1.79 -15.06
CA GLU A 149 -11.51 -1.88 -14.59
C GLU A 149 -10.77 -0.53 -14.67
N GLN A 150 -11.10 0.26 -15.68
CA GLN A 150 -10.56 1.62 -15.82
C GLN A 150 -11.17 2.56 -14.76
N ALA A 151 -12.47 2.45 -14.52
CA ALA A 151 -13.14 3.21 -13.47
C ALA A 151 -12.53 2.93 -12.10
N LEU A 152 -12.30 1.65 -11.77
CA LEU A 152 -11.64 1.24 -10.52
C LEU A 152 -10.20 1.78 -10.41
N THR A 153 -9.45 1.74 -11.51
CA THR A 153 -8.08 2.30 -11.54
C THR A 153 -8.08 3.80 -11.26
N LEU A 154 -9.05 4.52 -11.83
CA LEU A 154 -9.21 5.97 -11.66
C LEU A 154 -9.74 6.31 -10.27
N ASP A 155 -10.58 5.48 -9.68
CA ASP A 155 -11.04 5.58 -8.30
C ASP A 155 -9.86 5.53 -7.31
N VAL A 156 -9.02 4.52 -7.41
CA VAL A 156 -7.80 4.41 -6.59
C VAL A 156 -6.86 5.60 -6.82
N ALA A 157 -6.72 6.07 -8.06
CA ALA A 157 -5.91 7.23 -8.37
C ALA A 157 -6.46 8.52 -7.75
N LEU A 158 -7.78 8.70 -7.71
CA LEU A 158 -8.44 9.83 -7.06
C LEU A 158 -8.19 9.81 -5.54
N HIS A 159 -8.36 8.67 -4.89
CA HIS A 159 -8.08 8.52 -3.47
C HIS A 159 -6.61 8.81 -3.13
N ARG A 160 -5.67 8.39 -3.98
CA ARG A 160 -4.24 8.77 -3.83
C ARG A 160 -4.02 10.26 -3.96
N ALA A 161 -4.63 10.90 -4.95
CA ALA A 161 -4.51 12.34 -5.14
C ALA A 161 -5.02 13.12 -3.92
N ILE A 162 -6.12 12.68 -3.29
CA ILE A 162 -6.62 13.26 -2.03
C ILE A 162 -5.59 13.08 -0.91
N GLY A 163 -4.99 11.90 -0.77
CA GLY A 163 -3.92 11.64 0.21
C GLY A 163 -2.68 12.52 0.00
N GLN A 164 -2.28 12.74 -1.25
CA GLN A 164 -1.15 13.60 -1.63
C GLN A 164 -1.45 15.07 -1.35
N ALA A 165 -2.69 15.54 -1.63
CA ALA A 165 -3.13 16.90 -1.35
C ALA A 165 -3.17 17.24 0.16
N ALA A 166 -3.07 16.25 1.05
CA ALA A 166 -2.86 16.46 2.48
C ALA A 166 -1.48 17.08 2.79
N HIS A 167 -0.53 17.04 1.86
CA HIS A 167 0.84 17.53 2.02
C HIS A 167 1.47 17.11 3.36
N ASN A 168 1.27 15.85 3.73
CA ASN A 168 1.88 15.19 4.88
C ASN A 168 2.52 13.88 4.41
N PRO A 169 3.85 13.88 4.17
CA PRO A 169 4.54 12.71 3.61
C PRO A 169 4.30 11.42 4.41
N VAL A 170 4.25 11.51 5.74
CA VAL A 170 4.03 10.32 6.59
C VAL A 170 2.62 9.76 6.40
N LEU A 171 1.60 10.63 6.35
CA LEU A 171 0.22 10.20 6.08
C LEU A 171 0.10 9.64 4.66
N THR A 172 0.72 10.29 3.68
CA THR A 172 0.73 9.84 2.30
C THR A 172 1.34 8.44 2.18
N ASP A 173 2.52 8.23 2.76
CA ASP A 173 3.18 6.93 2.75
C ASP A 173 2.31 5.84 3.42
N LEU A 174 1.76 6.11 4.59
CA LEU A 174 0.88 5.17 5.29
C LEU A 174 -0.36 4.83 4.46
N TYR A 175 -1.00 5.85 3.90
CA TYR A 175 -2.24 5.70 3.15
C TYR A 175 -2.03 4.97 1.82
N GLU A 176 -1.00 5.33 1.05
CA GLU A 176 -0.68 4.66 -0.23
C GLU A 176 -0.36 3.18 -0.03
N ASN A 177 0.49 2.86 0.97
CA ASN A 177 0.81 1.47 1.29
C ASN A 177 -0.41 0.68 1.80
N PHE A 178 -1.34 1.35 2.49
CA PHE A 178 -2.60 0.75 2.91
C PHE A 178 -3.54 0.52 1.72
N LEU A 179 -3.68 1.48 0.81
CA LEU A 179 -4.46 1.32 -0.43
C LEU A 179 -3.94 0.17 -1.29
N ASP A 180 -2.62 0.04 -1.44
CA ASP A 180 -2.01 -1.07 -2.18
C ASP A 180 -2.39 -2.44 -1.57
N ALA A 181 -2.39 -2.53 -0.24
CA ALA A 181 -2.81 -3.73 0.47
C ALA A 181 -4.32 -4.03 0.34
N LEU A 182 -5.12 -3.00 0.07
CA LEU A 182 -6.58 -3.11 -0.04
C LEU A 182 -7.08 -3.34 -1.46
N GLN A 183 -6.25 -3.30 -2.50
CA GLN A 183 -6.69 -3.33 -3.91
C GLN A 183 -7.76 -4.40 -4.18
N GLU A 184 -7.57 -5.62 -3.67
CA GLU A 184 -8.53 -6.70 -3.85
C GLU A 184 -9.82 -6.49 -3.03
N SER A 185 -9.74 -5.89 -1.86
CA SER A 185 -10.91 -5.55 -1.03
C SER A 185 -11.70 -4.38 -1.63
N VAL A 186 -11.01 -3.34 -2.10
CA VAL A 186 -11.62 -2.21 -2.80
C VAL A 186 -12.33 -2.70 -4.05
N ARG A 187 -11.69 -3.57 -4.84
CA ARG A 187 -12.29 -4.18 -6.03
C ARG A 187 -13.58 -4.91 -5.70
N ARG A 188 -13.58 -5.79 -4.70
CA ARG A 188 -14.79 -6.51 -4.28
C ARG A 188 -15.91 -5.57 -3.85
N ASN A 189 -15.60 -4.54 -3.06
CA ASN A 189 -16.58 -3.57 -2.59
C ASN A 189 -17.12 -2.69 -3.71
N PHE A 190 -16.28 -2.28 -4.67
CA PHE A 190 -16.68 -1.55 -5.86
C PHE A 190 -17.77 -2.29 -6.65
N PHE A 191 -17.62 -3.60 -6.84
CA PHE A 191 -18.63 -4.41 -7.53
C PHE A 191 -19.89 -4.69 -6.70
N ALA A 192 -19.75 -4.84 -5.37
CA ALA A 192 -20.85 -5.26 -4.51
C ALA A 192 -21.80 -4.11 -4.12
N HIS A 193 -21.30 -2.89 -4.01
CA HIS A 193 -22.03 -1.75 -3.42
C HIS A 193 -22.26 -0.58 -4.39
N GLY A 194 -22.19 -0.85 -5.69
CA GLY A 194 -22.55 0.16 -6.69
C GLY A 194 -21.54 1.31 -6.76
N GLY A 195 -20.24 1.05 -6.63
CA GLY A 195 -19.15 2.03 -6.80
C GLY A 195 -19.17 2.81 -8.12
N MET A 196 -20.33 2.79 -8.78
CA MET A 196 -20.67 3.50 -10.01
C MET A 196 -21.36 4.86 -9.73
N ASP A 197 -21.66 5.19 -8.47
CA ASP A 197 -22.20 6.51 -8.14
C ASP A 197 -21.04 7.51 -7.94
N ASP A 198 -21.11 8.61 -8.69
CA ASP A 198 -20.12 9.68 -8.62
C ASP A 198 -20.51 10.78 -7.62
N ALA A 199 -21.73 10.81 -7.13
CA ALA A 199 -22.26 11.92 -6.33
C ALA A 199 -21.42 12.17 -5.07
N GLU A 200 -21.03 11.11 -4.37
CA GLU A 200 -20.22 11.19 -3.15
C GLU A 200 -18.79 11.69 -3.46
N HIS A 201 -18.17 11.21 -4.53
CA HIS A 201 -16.84 11.66 -4.94
C HIS A 201 -16.83 13.11 -5.41
N VAL A 202 -17.89 13.56 -6.11
CA VAL A 202 -18.08 14.96 -6.50
C VAL A 202 -18.18 15.85 -5.25
N ALA A 203 -19.03 15.48 -4.29
CA ALA A 203 -19.20 16.23 -3.06
C ALA A 203 -17.91 16.35 -2.25
N LEU A 204 -17.14 15.26 -2.15
CA LEU A 204 -15.85 15.24 -1.48
C LEU A 204 -14.81 16.16 -2.16
N VAL A 205 -14.67 16.07 -3.48
CA VAL A 205 -13.71 16.90 -4.23
C VAL A 205 -14.07 18.38 -4.13
N GLU A 206 -15.36 18.72 -4.23
CA GLU A 206 -15.80 20.12 -4.12
C GLU A 206 -15.67 20.65 -2.67
N ALA A 207 -15.89 19.84 -1.64
CA ALA A 207 -15.62 20.23 -0.26
C ALA A 207 -14.12 20.50 -0.01
N ILE A 208 -13.24 19.67 -0.57
CA ILE A 208 -11.78 19.88 -0.54
C ILE A 208 -11.45 21.18 -1.29
N ALA A 209 -11.97 21.38 -2.49
CA ALA A 209 -11.72 22.57 -3.30
C ALA A 209 -12.17 23.86 -2.59
N ALA A 210 -13.32 23.84 -1.91
CA ALA A 210 -13.83 24.94 -1.10
C ALA A 210 -12.99 25.22 0.17
N GLY A 211 -12.16 24.28 0.62
CA GLY A 211 -11.41 24.37 1.88
C GLY A 211 -12.25 24.10 3.11
N ASP A 212 -13.43 23.50 2.94
CA ASP A 212 -14.29 23.11 4.05
C ASP A 212 -13.86 21.73 4.59
N SER A 213 -12.96 21.75 5.59
CA SER A 213 -12.42 20.52 6.19
C SER A 213 -13.48 19.70 6.93
N GLN A 214 -14.57 20.32 7.40
CA GLN A 214 -15.65 19.58 8.05
C GLN A 214 -16.54 18.88 7.04
N ALA A 215 -16.88 19.57 5.94
CA ALA A 215 -17.61 18.95 4.83
C ALA A 215 -16.77 17.80 4.23
N ALA A 216 -15.49 18.05 3.93
CA ALA A 216 -14.59 17.01 3.39
C ALA A 216 -14.52 15.78 4.31
N ALA A 217 -14.49 15.97 5.63
CA ALA A 217 -14.53 14.86 6.59
C ALA A 217 -15.83 14.05 6.53
N ARG A 218 -16.98 14.74 6.43
CA ARG A 218 -18.29 14.09 6.34
C ARG A 218 -18.44 13.30 5.04
N GLU A 219 -18.06 13.91 3.91
CA GLU A 219 -18.15 13.24 2.60
C GLU A 219 -17.20 12.02 2.53
N ALA A 220 -15.98 12.13 3.04
CA ALA A 220 -15.05 11.00 3.10
C ALA A 220 -15.55 9.87 4.02
N ALA A 221 -16.30 10.17 5.08
CA ALA A 221 -16.86 9.17 5.97
C ALA A 221 -18.11 8.48 5.40
N CYS A 222 -18.92 9.18 4.60
CA CYS A 222 -20.28 8.77 4.25
C CYS A 222 -20.35 7.35 3.69
N PHE A 223 -19.59 7.05 2.64
CA PHE A 223 -19.57 5.72 2.02
C PHE A 223 -19.03 4.63 2.97
N LEU A 224 -18.00 4.96 3.75
CA LEU A 224 -17.38 4.00 4.66
C LEU A 224 -18.27 3.70 5.87
N ASP A 225 -19.03 4.68 6.35
CA ASP A 225 -20.03 4.49 7.40
C ASP A 225 -21.16 3.54 6.92
N GLN A 226 -21.63 3.69 5.68
CA GLN A 226 -22.60 2.77 5.08
C GLN A 226 -22.05 1.31 5.01
N LEU A 227 -20.77 1.15 4.65
CA LEU A 227 -20.13 -0.17 4.62
C LEU A 227 -19.97 -0.76 6.02
N LEU A 228 -19.68 0.06 7.02
CA LEU A 228 -19.57 -0.37 8.43
C LEU A 228 -20.92 -0.79 9.00
N ASP A 229 -21.99 -0.03 8.71
CA ASP A 229 -23.35 -0.36 9.17
C ASP A 229 -23.86 -1.67 8.56
N GLY A 230 -23.45 -2.02 7.35
CA GLY A 230 -23.78 -3.29 6.68
C GLY A 230 -22.85 -4.46 6.99
N SER A 231 -21.76 -4.24 7.72
CA SER A 231 -20.77 -5.26 8.03
C SER A 231 -21.13 -6.03 9.31
N PRO A 232 -20.91 -7.37 9.39
CA PRO A 232 -21.11 -8.12 10.62
C PRO A 232 -20.11 -7.64 11.70
N PRO A 233 -20.50 -7.65 12.99
CA PRO A 233 -19.60 -7.27 14.08
C PRO A 233 -18.39 -8.22 14.13
N PRO A 234 -17.23 -7.74 14.58
CA PRO A 234 -16.07 -8.60 14.81
C PRO A 234 -16.34 -9.55 15.98
N ASP A 235 -15.88 -10.80 15.85
CA ASP A 235 -15.94 -11.84 16.91
C ASP A 235 -15.09 -11.48 18.13
#